data_50f759b93a1ef4c6fc5899f13fa0ab4b
#
_entry.id   50f759b93a1ef4c6fc5899f13fa0ab4b
#
_cell.length_a   1.000
_cell.length_b   1.000
_cell.length_c   1.000
_cell.angle_alpha   90.00
_cell.angle_beta   90.00
_cell.angle_gamma   90.00
#
_symmetry.space_group_name_H-M   'P 1'
#
loop_
_entity.id
_entity.type
_entity.pdbx_description
1 polymer ?
#
loop_
_entity_poly.entity_id
_entity_poly.type
_entity_poly.pdbx_seq_one_letter_code
_entity_poly.pdbx_strand_id
1 'polypeptide(L)'
;PCIGKNSYEVDFKFYNKFVSKSKKNTKYFFKKNSEKKLFDLRKFVSDKLVELKVKIYHINHDTFKEKHNFFSYRRSCKLKQKDYGRCISVISLA
;
A
#
# COMPACT_ATOMS: atom_id res chain seq x y z
N PRO A 1 -9.17 2.92 2.16
CA PRO A 1 -8.07 3.87 1.93
C PRO A 1 -6.72 3.16 1.96
N CYS A 2 -5.80 3.56 1.11
CA CYS A 2 -4.46 2.98 1.13
C CYS A 2 -3.41 4.02 0.76
N ILE A 3 -2.16 3.72 1.10
CA ILE A 3 -1.00 4.51 0.72
C ILE A 3 -0.72 4.33 -0.77
N GLY A 4 -0.35 5.41 -1.46
CA GLY A 4 0.01 5.35 -2.88
C GLY A 4 1.40 4.74 -3.08
N LYS A 5 1.65 4.19 -4.28
CA LYS A 5 2.92 3.51 -4.59
C LYS A 5 4.13 4.43 -4.45
N ASN A 6 4.00 5.70 -4.79
CA ASN A 6 5.11 6.65 -4.71
C ASN A 6 5.46 7.05 -3.28
N SER A 7 4.62 6.68 -2.31
CA SER A 7 4.80 6.97 -0.89
C SER A 7 5.14 5.74 -0.06
N TYR A 8 5.02 4.53 -0.62
CA TYR A 8 5.20 3.28 0.13
C TYR A 8 6.58 2.70 -0.11
N GLU A 9 7.55 3.16 0.66
CA GLU A 9 8.90 2.64 0.65
C GLU A 9 8.98 1.37 1.50
N VAL A 10 9.58 0.31 0.95
CA VAL A 10 9.77 -0.97 1.61
C VAL A 10 11.22 -1.43 1.44
N ASP A 11 11.72 -2.23 2.38
CA ASP A 11 13.08 -2.77 2.31
C ASP A 11 13.14 -4.04 1.44
N PHE A 12 14.36 -4.53 1.20
CA PHE A 12 14.56 -5.75 0.41
C PHE A 12 14.04 -7.00 1.11
N LYS A 13 13.99 -7.00 2.44
CA LYS A 13 13.41 -8.13 3.20
C LYS A 13 11.92 -8.28 2.90
N PHE A 14 11.19 -7.17 2.85
CA PHE A 14 9.78 -7.13 2.45
C PHE A 14 9.62 -7.64 1.01
N TYR A 15 10.43 -7.11 0.10
CA TYR A 15 10.44 -7.51 -1.31
C TYR A 15 10.66 -9.00 -1.45
N ASN A 16 11.69 -9.53 -0.79
CA ASN A 16 12.04 -10.95 -0.88
C ASN A 16 10.93 -11.86 -0.38
N LYS A 17 10.20 -11.46 0.65
CA LYS A 17 9.06 -12.23 1.16
C LYS A 17 7.96 -12.38 0.09
N PHE A 18 7.64 -11.31 -0.63
CA PHE A 18 6.63 -11.36 -1.67
C PHE A 18 7.09 -12.17 -2.89
N VAL A 19 8.32 -11.97 -3.31
CA VAL A 19 8.87 -12.66 -4.49
C VAL A 19 9.08 -14.14 -4.24
N SER A 20 9.42 -14.54 -2.99
CA SER A 20 9.56 -15.94 -2.62
C SER A 20 8.23 -16.71 -2.70
N LYS A 21 7.11 -16.04 -2.49
CA LYS A 21 5.78 -16.64 -2.63
C LYS A 21 5.37 -16.80 -4.09
N SER A 22 5.70 -15.84 -4.94
CA SER A 22 5.45 -15.90 -6.38
C SER A 22 6.33 -14.89 -7.10
N LYS A 23 7.03 -15.32 -8.14
CA LYS A 23 7.84 -14.42 -8.98
C LYS A 23 6.99 -13.34 -9.67
N LYS A 24 5.70 -13.61 -9.89
CA LYS A 24 4.77 -12.65 -10.48
C LYS A 24 4.61 -11.40 -9.62
N ASN A 25 4.92 -11.49 -8.33
CA ASN A 25 4.82 -10.34 -7.42
C ASN A 25 5.85 -9.24 -7.69
N THR A 26 6.89 -9.51 -8.50
CA THR A 26 7.89 -8.49 -8.88
C THR A 26 7.26 -7.27 -9.55
N LYS A 27 6.14 -7.46 -10.25
CA LYS A 27 5.45 -6.37 -10.96
C LYS A 27 4.87 -5.27 -10.05
N TYR A 28 4.77 -5.53 -8.75
CA TYR A 28 4.25 -4.57 -7.77
C TYR A 28 5.33 -3.70 -7.16
N PHE A 29 6.59 -3.93 -7.50
CA PHE A 29 7.74 -3.24 -6.91
C PHE A 29 8.46 -2.40 -7.94
N PHE A 30 8.86 -1.19 -7.52
CA PHE A 30 9.57 -0.24 -8.35
C PHE A 30 10.85 0.19 -7.64
N LYS A 31 11.87 0.52 -8.42
CA LYS A 31 13.15 0.96 -7.87
C LYS A 31 13.01 2.31 -7.17
N LYS A 32 13.52 2.42 -5.97
CA LYS A 32 13.63 3.68 -5.24
C LYS A 32 15.10 4.09 -5.12
N ASN A 33 15.92 3.23 -4.50
CA ASN A 33 17.36 3.43 -4.35
C ASN A 33 18.01 2.07 -4.04
N SER A 34 19.31 2.08 -3.62
CA SER A 34 20.04 0.84 -3.33
C SER A 34 19.49 0.05 -2.14
N GLU A 35 18.74 0.70 -1.24
CA GLU A 35 18.24 0.07 0.00
C GLU A 35 16.74 -0.13 0.03
N LYS A 36 15.98 0.61 -0.80
CA LYS A 36 14.53 0.65 -0.74
C LYS A 36 13.89 0.43 -2.10
N LYS A 37 12.70 -0.14 -2.07
CA LYS A 37 11.81 -0.23 -3.24
C LYS A 37 10.48 0.44 -2.94
N LEU A 38 9.75 0.80 -3.96
CA LEU A 38 8.37 1.29 -3.83
C LEU A 38 7.43 0.12 -4.09
N PHE A 39 6.39 -0.02 -3.27
CA PHE A 39 5.40 -1.09 -3.39
C PHE A 39 4.04 -0.52 -3.77
N ASP A 40 3.45 -1.09 -4.81
CA ASP A 40 2.10 -0.72 -5.28
C ASP A 40 1.05 -1.60 -4.58
N LEU A 41 0.70 -1.23 -3.36
CA LEU A 41 -0.29 -1.95 -2.56
C LEU A 41 -1.65 -1.98 -3.24
N ARG A 42 -2.08 -0.86 -3.81
CA ARG A 42 -3.39 -0.76 -4.48
C ARG A 42 -3.51 -1.78 -5.61
N LYS A 43 -2.49 -1.86 -6.46
CA LYS A 43 -2.51 -2.82 -7.57
C LYS A 43 -2.49 -4.26 -7.05
N PHE A 44 -1.68 -4.55 -6.02
CA PHE A 44 -1.61 -5.88 -5.43
C PHE A 44 -2.98 -6.34 -4.91
N VAL A 45 -3.63 -5.49 -4.11
CA VAL A 45 -4.95 -5.79 -3.55
C VAL A 45 -6.00 -5.90 -4.66
N SER A 46 -5.95 -4.99 -5.65
CA SER A 46 -6.89 -5.00 -6.78
C SER A 46 -6.80 -6.29 -7.57
N ASP A 47 -5.57 -6.76 -7.87
CA ASP A 47 -5.39 -8.00 -8.62
C ASP A 47 -5.92 -9.21 -7.83
N LYS A 48 -5.75 -9.23 -6.51
CA LYS A 48 -6.32 -10.29 -5.66
C LYS A 48 -7.84 -10.29 -5.68
N LEU A 49 -8.46 -9.12 -5.63
CA LEU A 49 -9.92 -9.02 -5.69
C LEU A 49 -10.46 -9.39 -7.07
N VAL A 50 -9.76 -9.05 -8.14
CA VAL A 50 -10.13 -9.47 -9.51
C VAL A 50 -10.09 -11.00 -9.65
N GLU A 51 -9.10 -11.65 -9.07
CA GLU A 51 -9.04 -13.12 -9.04
C GLU A 51 -10.27 -13.73 -8.38
N LEU A 52 -10.87 -13.03 -7.40
CA LEU A 52 -12.10 -13.43 -6.73
C LEU A 52 -13.36 -12.98 -7.47
N LYS A 53 -13.22 -12.43 -8.68
CA LYS A 53 -14.32 -11.92 -9.53
C LYS A 53 -15.11 -10.78 -8.87
N VAL A 54 -14.42 -9.94 -8.10
CA VAL A 54 -15.00 -8.75 -7.47
C VAL A 54 -14.77 -7.55 -8.39
N LYS A 55 -15.83 -6.76 -8.63
CA LYS A 55 -15.67 -5.48 -9.33
C LYS A 55 -15.01 -4.46 -8.43
N ILE A 56 -14.08 -3.69 -8.99
CA ILE A 56 -13.27 -2.74 -8.24
C ILE A 56 -13.37 -1.37 -8.89
N TYR A 57 -13.56 -0.36 -8.05
CA TYR A 57 -13.51 1.04 -8.45
C TYR A 57 -12.44 1.73 -7.60
N HIS A 58 -11.64 2.56 -8.25
CA HIS A 58 -10.56 3.28 -7.57
C HIS A 58 -10.92 4.75 -7.39
N ILE A 59 -10.64 5.25 -6.19
CA ILE A 59 -10.59 6.68 -5.93
C ILE A 59 -9.11 7.00 -5.74
N ASN A 60 -8.59 7.89 -6.57
CA ASN A 60 -7.15 8.12 -6.66
C ASN A 60 -6.65 9.04 -5.53
N HIS A 61 -6.53 8.47 -4.33
CA HIS A 61 -6.03 9.16 -3.14
C HIS A 61 -4.86 8.40 -2.52
N ASP A 62 -3.95 9.13 -1.87
CA ASP A 62 -2.80 8.59 -1.15
C ASP A 62 -2.91 9.01 0.32
N THR A 63 -3.16 8.04 1.21
CA THR A 63 -3.35 8.32 2.64
C THR A 63 -2.11 8.93 3.29
N PHE A 64 -0.91 8.63 2.79
CA PHE A 64 0.32 9.19 3.33
C PHE A 64 0.45 10.68 3.00
N LYS A 65 0.14 11.08 1.76
CA LYS A 65 0.26 12.47 1.30
C LYS A 65 -0.87 13.37 1.76
N GLU A 66 -2.07 12.83 1.87
CA GLU A 66 -3.30 13.61 2.08
C GLU A 66 -3.66 13.69 3.56
N LYS A 67 -2.82 14.37 4.35
CA LYS A 67 -2.95 14.45 5.81
C LYS A 67 -4.26 15.06 6.29
N HIS A 68 -4.90 15.90 5.49
CA HIS A 68 -6.17 16.56 5.86
C HIS A 68 -7.38 15.64 5.64
N ASN A 69 -7.22 14.58 4.85
CA ASN A 69 -8.30 13.66 4.49
C ASN A 69 -8.16 12.28 5.13
N PHE A 70 -6.92 11.82 5.40
CA PHE A 70 -6.68 10.46 5.86
C PHE A 70 -5.63 10.40 6.97
N PHE A 71 -5.83 9.45 7.88
CA PHE A 71 -4.81 9.05 8.84
C PHE A 71 -3.82 8.10 8.19
N SER A 72 -2.55 8.14 8.60
CA SER A 72 -1.50 7.26 8.10
C SER A 72 -0.50 6.94 9.21
N TYR A 73 -0.37 5.66 9.53
CA TYR A 73 0.61 5.19 10.49
C TYR A 73 2.03 5.54 10.04
N ARG A 74 2.35 5.31 8.75
CA ARG A 74 3.68 5.60 8.21
C ARG A 74 4.02 7.08 8.29
N ARG A 75 3.06 7.96 8.02
CA ARG A 75 3.26 9.40 8.17
C ARG A 75 3.52 9.76 9.63
N SER A 76 2.77 9.18 10.56
CA SER A 76 2.98 9.44 11.98
C SER A 76 4.36 9.00 12.45
N CYS A 77 4.86 7.88 11.94
CA CYS A 77 6.22 7.40 12.24
C CYS A 77 7.27 8.38 11.71
N LYS A 78 7.14 8.87 10.48
CA LYS A 78 8.07 9.84 9.89
C LYS A 78 8.04 11.17 10.62
N LEU A 79 6.89 11.59 11.14
CA LEU A 79 6.74 12.82 11.91
C LEU A 79 7.02 12.64 13.40
N LYS A 80 7.39 11.43 13.82
CA LYS A 80 7.71 11.07 15.22
C LYS A 80 6.57 11.41 16.18
N GLN A 81 5.33 11.19 15.75
CA GLN A 81 4.15 11.38 16.59
C GLN A 81 4.01 10.22 17.58
N LYS A 82 3.55 10.52 18.80
CA LYS A 82 3.40 9.50 19.84
C LYS A 82 2.26 8.53 19.54
N ASP A 83 1.22 9.01 18.88
CA ASP A 83 0.07 8.21 18.50
C ASP A 83 -0.43 8.67 17.14
N TYR A 84 -1.40 7.95 16.58
CA TYR A 84 -1.94 8.24 15.26
C TYR A 84 -3.41 7.91 15.20
N GLY A 85 -4.15 8.65 14.34
CA GLY A 85 -5.51 8.30 13.97
C GLY A 85 -5.53 7.14 12.99
N ARG A 86 -6.70 6.54 12.81
CA ARG A 86 -6.86 5.37 11.92
C ARG A 86 -8.03 5.60 10.97
N CYS A 87 -7.87 5.12 9.75
CA CYS A 87 -8.96 5.05 8.79
C CYS A 87 -9.74 3.75 9.02
N ILE A 88 -11.04 3.79 8.73
CA ILE A 88 -11.86 2.59 8.77
C ILE A 88 -12.06 2.06 7.36
N SER A 89 -12.02 0.74 7.20
CA SER A 89 -12.35 0.06 5.95
C SER A 89 -13.50 -0.90 6.21
N VAL A 90 -14.52 -0.85 5.33
CA VAL A 90 -15.73 -1.65 5.49
C VAL A 90 -16.03 -2.35 4.17
N ILE A 91 -16.43 -3.61 4.27
CA ILE A 91 -16.91 -4.39 3.13
C ILE A 91 -18.13 -5.20 3.57
N SER A 92 -19.10 -5.31 2.71
CA SER A 92 -20.29 -6.13 2.96
C SER A 92 -20.77 -6.78 1.67
N LEU A 93 -21.50 -7.88 1.82
CA LEU A 93 -22.21 -8.50 0.72
C LEU A 93 -23.58 -7.83 0.61
N ALA A 94 -23.86 -7.29 -0.57
CA ALA A 94 -25.14 -6.63 -0.81
C ALA A 94 -26.25 -7.65 -1.07
#